data_3a43c79b0f1cb18f7b340cc80880e7bb
#
_entry.id   3a43c79b0f1cb18f7b340cc80880e7bb
#
_cell.length_a   1.000
_cell.length_b   1.000
_cell.length_c   1.000
_cell.angle_alpha   90.00
_cell.angle_beta   90.00
_cell.angle_gamma   90.00
#
_symmetry.space_group_name_H-M   'P 1'
#
loop_
_entity.id
_entity.type
_entity.pdbx_description
1 polymer ?
#
loop_
_entity_poly.entity_id
_entity_poly.type
_entity_poly.pdbx_seq_one_letter_code
_entity_poly.pdbx_strand_id
1 'polypeptide(L)'
;MNRVTVPPRPAQYLVRMPELTHLRLERPRDGVAVLVLDNPDQRNAMSDQMTESWVAAVDELAADRSLRVVVVTGEGSAFCSGGNTSWIASEPDASVDHLRTRMMAFYRAWLSIRRLEVPTIAAVNGPAIGAGLCLALACDIRYAATGAKLGAPFVRLGMHAGMAGTWLLPNVVGEAHARDLLLTGRVVDAEEALRLGLVSRVIDPASFRDEVLATAEGIASTAPIASRLTKIALADGGHADFESCLQWEAMAQPVTLATADLQEGIRAAHERRAPAFTGR
;
A
#
# COMPACT_ATOMS: atom_id res chain seq x y z
N MET A 1 -30.88 -28.66 -17.94
CA MET A 1 -29.74 -27.95 -17.30
C MET A 1 -30.26 -27.20 -16.08
N ASN A 2 -30.11 -27.81 -14.90
CA ASN A 2 -30.57 -27.22 -13.65
C ASN A 2 -29.62 -26.10 -13.24
N ARG A 3 -30.16 -24.87 -13.16
CA ARG A 3 -29.43 -23.73 -12.56
C ARG A 3 -29.29 -24.01 -11.07
N VAL A 4 -28.07 -24.23 -10.60
CA VAL A 4 -27.74 -24.22 -9.18
C VAL A 4 -27.84 -22.77 -8.70
N THR A 5 -28.94 -22.43 -8.03
CA THR A 5 -29.08 -21.16 -7.34
C THR A 5 -28.30 -21.25 -6.05
N VAL A 6 -27.17 -20.54 -5.97
CA VAL A 6 -26.44 -20.37 -4.69
C VAL A 6 -27.29 -19.44 -3.82
N PRO A 7 -27.69 -19.87 -2.61
CA PRO A 7 -28.49 -19.02 -1.73
C PRO A 7 -27.67 -17.78 -1.30
N PRO A 8 -28.33 -16.62 -1.10
CA PRO A 8 -27.67 -15.43 -0.57
C PRO A 8 -27.12 -15.76 0.84
N ARG A 9 -25.88 -15.31 1.11
CA ARG A 9 -25.28 -15.47 2.44
C ARG A 9 -26.18 -14.83 3.49
N PRO A 10 -26.45 -15.51 4.61
CA PRO A 10 -27.24 -14.92 5.70
C PRO A 10 -26.53 -13.66 6.23
N ALA A 11 -27.33 -12.63 6.52
CA ALA A 11 -26.90 -11.31 7.01
C ALA A 11 -26.11 -11.34 8.36
N GLN A 12 -25.92 -12.50 8.94
CA GLN A 12 -25.27 -12.72 10.24
C GLN A 12 -23.73 -12.61 10.23
N TYR A 13 -23.09 -12.39 9.07
CA TYR A 13 -21.63 -12.27 8.94
C TYR A 13 -21.15 -10.81 8.67
N LEU A 14 -21.99 -9.81 8.89
CA LEU A 14 -21.52 -8.44 9.01
C LEU A 14 -20.89 -8.28 10.41
N VAL A 15 -19.64 -8.71 10.54
CA VAL A 15 -18.82 -8.33 11.68
C VAL A 15 -18.71 -6.82 11.61
N ARG A 16 -19.39 -6.11 12.53
CA ARG A 16 -19.29 -4.65 12.62
C ARG A 16 -17.82 -4.32 12.88
N MET A 17 -17.21 -3.50 12.02
CA MET A 17 -15.85 -3.02 12.27
C MET A 17 -15.74 -2.47 13.69
N PRO A 18 -14.68 -2.77 14.43
CA PRO A 18 -14.38 -2.07 15.67
C PRO A 18 -14.23 -0.56 15.37
N GLU A 19 -14.47 0.27 16.36
CA GLU A 19 -14.19 1.69 16.26
C GLU A 19 -12.68 1.89 16.01
N LEU A 20 -12.33 2.57 14.92
CA LEU A 20 -10.93 2.80 14.55
C LEU A 20 -10.38 3.97 15.35
N THR A 21 -9.28 3.78 16.04
CA THR A 21 -8.56 4.80 16.79
C THR A 21 -7.30 5.22 16.04
N HIS A 22 -7.10 6.52 15.83
CA HIS A 22 -5.97 7.10 15.09
C HIS A 22 -5.87 6.65 13.61
N LEU A 23 -6.96 6.13 13.08
CA LEU A 23 -7.08 5.68 11.68
C LEU A 23 -8.52 5.94 11.21
N ARG A 24 -8.67 6.43 9.98
CA ARG A 24 -9.96 6.51 9.30
C ARG A 24 -9.96 5.67 8.04
N LEU A 25 -11.07 5.00 7.77
CA LEU A 25 -11.34 4.34 6.50
C LEU A 25 -12.43 5.11 5.76
N GLU A 26 -12.09 5.70 4.64
CA GLU A 26 -12.99 6.47 3.79
C GLU A 26 -13.31 5.71 2.49
N ARG A 27 -14.50 5.92 1.95
CA ARG A 27 -14.97 5.35 0.68
C ARG A 27 -15.44 6.49 -0.24
N PRO A 28 -14.51 7.29 -0.82
CA PRO A 28 -14.88 8.48 -1.57
C PRO A 28 -15.54 8.18 -2.92
N ARG A 29 -15.32 7.00 -3.49
CA ARG A 29 -15.83 6.54 -4.79
C ARG A 29 -16.01 5.03 -4.78
N ASP A 30 -16.82 4.51 -5.70
CA ASP A 30 -17.01 3.07 -5.88
C ASP A 30 -15.68 2.37 -6.16
N GLY A 31 -15.42 1.31 -5.42
CA GLY A 31 -14.18 0.54 -5.53
C GLY A 31 -12.92 1.22 -4.97
N VAL A 32 -12.99 2.47 -4.50
CA VAL A 32 -11.85 3.21 -3.93
C VAL A 32 -11.99 3.28 -2.41
N ALA A 33 -10.97 2.81 -1.69
CA ALA A 33 -10.84 3.00 -0.24
C ALA A 33 -9.62 3.87 0.06
N VAL A 34 -9.74 4.72 1.08
CA VAL A 34 -8.64 5.55 1.59
C VAL A 34 -8.44 5.24 3.07
N LEU A 35 -7.24 4.78 3.42
CA LEU A 35 -6.76 4.64 4.79
C LEU A 35 -6.02 5.93 5.17
N VAL A 36 -6.56 6.67 6.10
CA VAL A 36 -5.97 7.91 6.61
C VAL A 36 -5.38 7.65 7.99
N LEU A 37 -4.06 7.73 8.12
CA LEU A 37 -3.38 7.73 9.42
C LEU A 37 -3.76 9.03 10.13
N ASP A 38 -4.46 8.95 11.26
CA ASP A 38 -5.15 10.08 11.87
C ASP A 38 -4.74 10.32 13.33
N ASN A 39 -3.47 10.65 13.49
CA ASN A 39 -2.90 11.13 14.75
C ASN A 39 -1.92 12.29 14.46
N PRO A 40 -2.44 13.43 13.91
CA PRO A 40 -1.60 14.51 13.41
C PRO A 40 -0.73 15.16 14.50
N ASP A 41 -1.21 15.20 15.75
CA ASP A 41 -0.45 15.74 16.89
C ASP A 41 0.85 14.98 17.15
N GLN A 42 0.89 13.70 16.82
CA GLN A 42 2.09 12.85 16.87
C GLN A 42 2.67 12.58 15.48
N ARG A 43 2.33 13.41 14.48
CA ARG A 43 2.78 13.23 13.09
C ARG A 43 2.53 11.82 12.56
N ASN A 44 1.39 11.26 12.93
CA ASN A 44 0.96 9.91 12.55
C ASN A 44 1.97 8.82 12.94
N ALA A 45 2.64 8.96 14.10
CA ALA A 45 3.49 7.92 14.65
C ALA A 45 2.68 6.65 14.91
N MET A 46 3.26 5.52 14.57
CA MET A 46 2.65 4.19 14.74
C MET A 46 2.54 3.84 16.22
N SER A 47 1.34 3.96 16.79
CA SER A 47 1.00 3.55 18.16
C SER A 47 0.35 2.17 18.17
N ASP A 48 0.22 1.53 19.33
CA ASP A 48 -0.48 0.25 19.48
C ASP A 48 -1.94 0.36 19.02
N GLN A 49 -2.65 1.41 19.44
CA GLN A 49 -4.03 1.68 19.04
C GLN A 49 -4.19 1.83 17.51
N MET A 50 -3.29 2.60 16.88
CA MET A 50 -3.28 2.74 15.42
C MET A 50 -2.94 1.40 14.76
N THR A 51 -2.04 0.60 15.34
CA THR A 51 -1.67 -0.72 14.82
C THR A 51 -2.83 -1.70 14.84
N GLU A 52 -3.62 -1.75 15.92
CA GLU A 52 -4.83 -2.56 16.02
C GLU A 52 -5.88 -2.12 14.99
N SER A 53 -6.11 -0.81 14.88
CA SER A 53 -7.01 -0.22 13.88
C SER A 53 -6.58 -0.52 12.44
N TRP A 54 -5.26 -0.46 12.17
CA TRP A 54 -4.69 -0.79 10.89
C TRP A 54 -4.95 -2.24 10.48
N VAL A 55 -4.71 -3.19 11.39
CA VAL A 55 -4.96 -4.61 11.14
C VAL A 55 -6.43 -4.85 10.83
N ALA A 56 -7.33 -4.30 11.66
CA ALA A 56 -8.77 -4.45 11.47
C ALA A 56 -9.23 -3.88 10.12
N ALA A 57 -8.76 -2.70 9.75
CA ALA A 57 -9.10 -2.06 8.48
C ALA A 57 -8.56 -2.85 7.28
N VAL A 58 -7.32 -3.34 7.33
CA VAL A 58 -6.74 -4.16 6.25
C VAL A 58 -7.47 -5.50 6.11
N ASP A 59 -7.88 -6.12 7.21
CA ASP A 59 -8.66 -7.37 7.17
C ASP A 59 -10.05 -7.16 6.55
N GLU A 60 -10.73 -6.04 6.85
CA GLU A 60 -11.99 -5.68 6.18
C GLU A 60 -11.77 -5.47 4.68
N LEU A 61 -10.76 -4.68 4.31
CA LEU A 61 -10.44 -4.42 2.91
C LEU A 61 -10.09 -5.69 2.13
N ALA A 62 -9.39 -6.63 2.75
CA ALA A 62 -9.06 -7.91 2.13
C ALA A 62 -10.29 -8.79 1.88
N ALA A 63 -11.33 -8.65 2.70
CA ALA A 63 -12.61 -9.37 2.55
C ALA A 63 -13.57 -8.72 1.53
N ASP A 64 -13.34 -7.45 1.18
CA ASP A 64 -14.21 -6.67 0.30
C ASP A 64 -13.95 -6.99 -1.18
N ARG A 65 -14.85 -7.75 -1.78
CA ARG A 65 -14.77 -8.11 -3.20
C ARG A 65 -15.09 -6.96 -4.17
N SER A 66 -15.75 -5.89 -3.70
CA SER A 66 -16.04 -4.72 -4.51
C SER A 66 -14.83 -3.78 -4.61
N LEU A 67 -13.85 -3.94 -3.73
CA LEU A 67 -12.64 -3.12 -3.68
C LEU A 67 -11.82 -3.25 -4.99
N ARG A 68 -11.31 -2.14 -5.47
CA ARG A 68 -10.50 -2.02 -6.69
C ARG A 68 -9.11 -1.42 -6.44
N VAL A 69 -9.00 -0.51 -5.48
CA VAL A 69 -7.76 0.19 -5.15
C VAL A 69 -7.82 0.72 -3.73
N VAL A 70 -6.67 0.78 -3.07
CA VAL A 70 -6.51 1.40 -1.74
C VAL A 70 -5.50 2.52 -1.83
N VAL A 71 -5.85 3.68 -1.26
CA VAL A 71 -4.93 4.80 -1.03
C VAL A 71 -4.59 4.84 0.45
N VAL A 72 -3.32 5.04 0.78
CA VAL A 72 -2.84 5.30 2.14
C VAL A 72 -2.30 6.72 2.20
N THR A 73 -2.73 7.52 3.17
CA THR A 73 -2.24 8.88 3.38
C THR A 73 -2.22 9.23 4.87
N GLY A 74 -1.67 10.37 5.23
CA GLY A 74 -1.69 10.89 6.60
C GLY A 74 -2.57 12.12 6.74
N GLU A 75 -3.18 12.28 7.90
CA GLU A 75 -3.85 13.52 8.28
C GLU A 75 -2.83 14.59 8.69
N GLY A 76 -3.11 15.84 8.37
CA GLY A 76 -2.27 16.98 8.73
C GLY A 76 -0.95 17.06 7.94
N SER A 77 0.13 17.43 8.63
CA SER A 77 1.40 17.85 8.01
C SER A 77 2.37 16.70 7.70
N ALA A 78 2.05 15.45 8.05
CA ALA A 78 2.94 14.31 7.85
C ALA A 78 2.18 13.12 7.26
N PHE A 79 2.88 12.33 6.46
CA PHE A 79 2.39 10.99 6.11
C PHE A 79 2.49 10.07 7.34
N CYS A 80 3.71 9.80 7.81
CA CYS A 80 3.96 9.00 9.01
C CYS A 80 5.39 9.20 9.49
N SER A 81 5.57 9.55 10.75
CA SER A 81 6.89 9.74 11.36
C SER A 81 7.58 8.43 11.80
N GLY A 82 6.94 7.28 11.58
CA GLY A 82 7.47 5.96 11.90
C GLY A 82 7.03 5.43 13.26
N GLY A 83 7.78 4.49 13.82
CA GLY A 83 7.50 3.92 15.14
C GLY A 83 7.59 4.96 16.25
N ASN A 84 6.70 4.88 17.22
CA ASN A 84 6.76 5.73 18.41
C ASN A 84 8.04 5.45 19.20
N THR A 85 8.91 6.46 19.36
CA THR A 85 10.21 6.31 20.02
C THR A 85 10.09 5.92 21.49
N SER A 86 9.06 6.40 22.18
CA SER A 86 8.79 6.00 23.57
C SER A 86 8.44 4.52 23.66
N TRP A 87 7.67 4.00 22.70
CA TRP A 87 7.36 2.57 22.59
C TRP A 87 8.62 1.75 22.28
N ILE A 88 9.48 2.20 21.38
CA ILE A 88 10.74 1.52 21.03
C ILE A 88 11.65 1.40 22.27
N ALA A 89 11.73 2.46 23.08
CA ALA A 89 12.59 2.52 24.27
C ALA A 89 11.92 2.02 25.56
N SER A 90 10.68 1.50 25.51
CA SER A 90 9.89 1.20 26.72
C SER A 90 10.39 0.02 27.54
N GLU A 91 11.20 -0.86 26.95
CA GLU A 91 11.63 -2.12 27.58
C GLU A 91 13.16 -2.30 27.48
N PRO A 92 13.96 -1.45 28.14
CA PRO A 92 15.43 -1.47 27.99
C PRO A 92 16.08 -2.76 28.52
N ASP A 93 15.44 -3.43 29.48
CA ASP A 93 15.94 -4.65 30.13
C ASP A 93 15.34 -5.94 29.51
N ALA A 94 14.54 -5.82 28.47
CA ALA A 94 13.92 -6.98 27.82
C ALA A 94 14.96 -7.84 27.11
N SER A 95 14.73 -9.16 27.10
CA SER A 95 15.59 -10.08 26.36
C SER A 95 15.53 -9.83 24.84
N VAL A 96 16.60 -10.16 24.13
CA VAL A 96 16.66 -10.06 22.66
C VAL A 96 15.54 -10.87 21.99
N ASP A 97 15.21 -12.04 22.52
CA ASP A 97 14.14 -12.89 21.96
C ASP A 97 12.75 -12.25 22.15
N HIS A 98 12.50 -11.64 23.31
CA HIS A 98 11.27 -10.88 23.54
C HIS A 98 11.15 -9.70 22.56
N LEU A 99 12.20 -8.89 22.44
CA LEU A 99 12.23 -7.76 21.51
C LEU A 99 12.06 -8.20 20.06
N ARG A 100 12.70 -9.31 19.65
CA ARG A 100 12.53 -9.92 18.34
C ARG A 100 11.09 -10.30 18.05
N THR A 101 10.43 -10.95 19.01
CA THR A 101 9.02 -11.38 18.88
C THR A 101 8.09 -10.17 18.75
N ARG A 102 8.29 -9.16 19.59
CA ARG A 102 7.57 -7.89 19.58
C ARG A 102 7.73 -7.16 18.23
N MET A 103 8.98 -7.02 17.75
CA MET A 103 9.23 -6.38 16.46
C MET A 103 8.65 -7.16 15.29
N MET A 104 8.68 -8.48 15.31
CA MET A 104 8.09 -9.30 14.26
C MET A 104 6.57 -9.14 14.19
N ALA A 105 5.88 -9.07 15.34
CA ALA A 105 4.45 -8.80 15.39
C ALA A 105 4.10 -7.43 14.80
N PHE A 106 4.85 -6.40 15.19
CA PHE A 106 4.72 -5.04 14.66
C PHE A 106 4.94 -5.00 13.14
N TYR A 107 6.00 -5.63 12.64
CA TYR A 107 6.29 -5.65 11.20
C TYR A 107 5.20 -6.35 10.40
N ARG A 108 4.72 -7.50 10.87
CA ARG A 108 3.64 -8.24 10.21
C ARG A 108 2.32 -7.47 10.20
N ALA A 109 2.02 -6.75 11.27
CA ALA A 109 0.84 -5.91 11.36
C ALA A 109 0.88 -4.81 10.27
N TRP A 110 1.94 -4.00 10.24
CA TRP A 110 2.02 -2.86 9.33
C TRP A 110 2.25 -3.24 7.86
N LEU A 111 3.01 -4.31 7.61
CA LEU A 111 3.23 -4.82 6.25
C LEU A 111 2.05 -5.67 5.74
N SER A 112 0.98 -5.85 6.52
CA SER A 112 -0.23 -6.58 6.10
C SER A 112 -0.92 -5.96 4.88
N ILE A 113 -0.69 -4.69 4.57
CA ILE A 113 -1.14 -4.02 3.34
C ILE A 113 -0.74 -4.79 2.07
N ARG A 114 0.39 -5.51 2.09
CA ARG A 114 0.87 -6.32 0.97
C ARG A 114 0.01 -7.56 0.68
N ARG A 115 -0.89 -7.94 1.60
CA ARG A 115 -1.85 -9.04 1.39
C ARG A 115 -3.03 -8.63 0.49
N LEU A 116 -3.24 -7.34 0.29
CA LEU A 116 -4.31 -6.85 -0.57
C LEU A 116 -3.99 -7.18 -2.03
N GLU A 117 -4.88 -7.90 -2.68
CA GLU A 117 -4.74 -8.26 -4.09
C GLU A 117 -4.97 -7.07 -5.03
N VAL A 118 -5.66 -6.03 -4.56
CA VAL A 118 -5.89 -4.80 -5.32
C VAL A 118 -4.69 -3.86 -5.26
N PRO A 119 -4.45 -3.02 -6.27
CA PRO A 119 -3.42 -2.00 -6.25
C PRO A 119 -3.51 -1.08 -5.03
N THR A 120 -2.35 -0.66 -4.53
CA THR A 120 -2.21 0.23 -3.38
C THR A 120 -1.36 1.45 -3.74
N ILE A 121 -1.80 2.64 -3.31
CA ILE A 121 -1.11 3.91 -3.55
C ILE A 121 -0.72 4.52 -2.21
N ALA A 122 0.56 4.76 -1.97
CA ALA A 122 1.02 5.64 -0.89
C ALA A 122 0.97 7.08 -1.38
N ALA A 123 0.04 7.86 -0.85
CA ALA A 123 -0.08 9.28 -1.07
C ALA A 123 0.67 10.03 0.04
N VAL A 124 1.97 10.26 -0.19
CA VAL A 124 2.90 10.84 0.80
C VAL A 124 2.71 12.35 0.86
N ASN A 125 1.75 12.79 1.66
CA ASN A 125 1.34 14.20 1.80
C ASN A 125 2.36 15.07 2.57
N GLY A 126 3.31 14.47 3.27
CA GLY A 126 4.32 15.12 4.08
C GLY A 126 5.43 14.15 4.48
N PRO A 127 6.19 14.39 5.57
CA PRO A 127 7.27 13.51 6.00
C PRO A 127 6.85 12.05 6.16
N ALA A 128 7.62 11.13 5.53
CA ALA A 128 7.54 9.68 5.64
C ALA A 128 8.89 9.17 6.13
N ILE A 129 9.00 8.86 7.43
CA ILE A 129 10.29 8.64 8.10
C ILE A 129 10.36 7.26 8.76
N GLY A 130 11.47 6.57 8.62
CA GLY A 130 11.72 5.28 9.26
C GLY A 130 10.67 4.23 8.84
N ALA A 131 9.93 3.69 9.82
CA ALA A 131 8.83 2.76 9.56
C ALA A 131 7.73 3.37 8.66
N GLY A 132 7.53 4.70 8.71
CA GLY A 132 6.60 5.40 7.82
C GLY A 132 7.03 5.35 6.37
N LEU A 133 8.33 5.50 6.08
CA LEU A 133 8.84 5.25 4.73
C LEU A 133 8.66 3.78 4.32
N CYS A 134 8.94 2.84 5.23
CA CYS A 134 8.76 1.42 4.92
C CYS A 134 7.29 1.06 4.62
N LEU A 135 6.33 1.72 5.28
CA LEU A 135 4.91 1.59 4.94
C LEU A 135 4.63 2.11 3.52
N ALA A 136 5.16 3.28 3.16
CA ALA A 136 5.03 3.80 1.80
C ALA A 136 5.65 2.87 0.76
N LEU A 137 6.81 2.28 1.05
CA LEU A 137 7.49 1.29 0.20
C LEU A 137 6.71 -0.03 0.07
N ALA A 138 5.90 -0.37 1.05
CA ALA A 138 5.05 -1.57 1.02
C ALA A 138 3.83 -1.42 0.10
N CYS A 139 3.49 -0.20 -0.33
CA CYS A 139 2.49 0.06 -1.36
C CYS A 139 3.08 -0.08 -2.77
N ASP A 140 2.21 -0.35 -3.75
CA ASP A 140 2.64 -0.57 -5.15
C ASP A 140 3.11 0.74 -5.80
N ILE A 141 2.37 1.82 -5.61
CA ILE A 141 2.61 3.14 -6.20
C ILE A 141 2.89 4.15 -5.09
N ARG A 142 3.77 5.11 -5.32
CA ARG A 142 4.09 6.21 -4.38
C ARG A 142 4.07 7.54 -5.11
N TYR A 143 3.26 8.47 -4.61
CA TYR A 143 3.26 9.87 -5.00
C TYR A 143 3.61 10.73 -3.79
N ALA A 144 4.35 11.80 -3.99
CA ALA A 144 4.73 12.72 -2.93
C ALA A 144 4.16 14.13 -3.18
N ALA A 145 3.73 14.80 -2.14
CA ALA A 145 3.54 16.24 -2.20
C ALA A 145 4.89 16.96 -2.25
N THR A 146 4.96 18.12 -2.90
CA THR A 146 6.20 18.90 -3.10
C THR A 146 6.99 19.14 -1.81
N GLY A 147 6.30 19.31 -0.66
CA GLY A 147 6.95 19.52 0.63
C GLY A 147 7.35 18.23 1.38
N ALA A 148 7.09 17.06 0.82
CA ALA A 148 7.35 15.81 1.50
C ALA A 148 8.86 15.58 1.71
N LYS A 149 9.17 14.87 2.80
CA LYS A 149 10.52 14.42 3.16
C LYS A 149 10.50 12.92 3.37
N LEU A 150 11.42 12.21 2.74
CA LEU A 150 11.46 10.75 2.78
C LEU A 150 12.82 10.27 3.29
N GLY A 151 12.85 9.32 4.23
CA GLY A 151 14.11 8.81 4.75
C GLY A 151 13.96 7.68 5.75
N ALA A 152 15.03 6.92 5.92
CA ALA A 152 15.10 5.78 6.84
C ALA A 152 16.28 5.95 7.81
N PRO A 153 16.25 6.93 8.73
CA PRO A 153 17.39 7.31 9.58
C PRO A 153 17.62 6.36 10.77
N PHE A 154 17.33 5.08 10.63
CA PHE A 154 17.50 4.09 11.71
C PHE A 154 18.90 4.09 12.29
N VAL A 155 19.95 4.12 11.46
CA VAL A 155 21.34 4.12 11.89
C VAL A 155 21.72 5.36 12.72
N ARG A 156 21.03 6.49 12.50
CA ARG A 156 21.24 7.71 13.29
C ARG A 156 20.64 7.65 14.69
N LEU A 157 19.74 6.67 14.92
CA LEU A 157 19.18 6.34 16.23
C LEU A 157 19.88 5.14 16.87
N GLY A 158 20.96 4.62 16.27
CA GLY A 158 21.65 3.42 16.76
C GLY A 158 20.90 2.12 16.51
N MET A 159 19.95 2.12 15.57
CA MET A 159 19.14 0.93 15.24
C MET A 159 19.45 0.40 13.84
N HIS A 160 19.31 -0.90 13.67
CA HIS A 160 19.22 -1.52 12.35
C HIS A 160 17.89 -1.12 11.68
N ALA A 161 17.88 -1.04 10.34
CA ALA A 161 16.67 -0.80 9.59
C ALA A 161 15.63 -1.91 9.84
N GLY A 162 14.41 -1.50 10.14
CA GLY A 162 13.27 -2.39 10.38
C GLY A 162 12.26 -2.42 9.24
N MET A 163 11.11 -3.08 9.46
CA MET A 163 9.96 -3.08 8.53
C MET A 163 10.35 -3.50 7.11
N ALA A 164 11.24 -4.50 6.98
CA ALA A 164 11.79 -4.96 5.70
C ALA A 164 12.44 -3.85 4.85
N GLY A 165 12.87 -2.74 5.45
CA GLY A 165 13.47 -1.61 4.72
C GLY A 165 14.70 -1.98 3.90
N THR A 166 15.52 -2.94 4.37
CA THR A 166 16.70 -3.46 3.65
C THR A 166 16.35 -4.33 2.44
N TRP A 167 15.09 -4.72 2.30
CA TRP A 167 14.58 -5.45 1.14
C TRP A 167 13.72 -4.53 0.24
N LEU A 168 12.81 -3.77 0.82
CA LEU A 168 11.88 -2.90 0.09
C LEU A 168 12.60 -1.77 -0.65
N LEU A 169 13.54 -1.10 0.01
CA LEU A 169 14.19 0.08 -0.56
C LEU A 169 15.06 -0.26 -1.77
N PRO A 170 15.95 -1.30 -1.74
CA PRO A 170 16.73 -1.68 -2.91
C PRO A 170 15.87 -2.08 -4.12
N ASN A 171 14.73 -2.74 -3.91
CA ASN A 171 13.81 -3.10 -4.98
C ASN A 171 13.15 -1.88 -5.65
N VAL A 172 13.12 -0.72 -4.98
CA VAL A 172 12.53 0.50 -5.53
C VAL A 172 13.59 1.41 -6.16
N VAL A 173 14.71 1.67 -5.47
CA VAL A 173 15.70 2.66 -5.91
C VAL A 173 17.01 2.03 -6.41
N GLY A 174 17.08 0.72 -6.43
CA GLY A 174 18.33 -0.01 -6.72
C GLY A 174 19.31 -0.02 -5.53
N GLU A 175 20.28 -0.93 -5.58
CA GLU A 175 21.20 -1.14 -4.46
C GLU A 175 22.07 0.07 -4.11
N ALA A 176 22.55 0.80 -5.12
CA ALA A 176 23.47 1.92 -4.89
C ALA A 176 22.81 3.02 -4.06
N HIS A 177 21.61 3.45 -4.44
CA HIS A 177 20.85 4.47 -3.74
C HIS A 177 20.32 3.97 -2.39
N ALA A 178 19.92 2.71 -2.31
CA ALA A 178 19.47 2.12 -1.05
C ALA A 178 20.61 2.08 -0.01
N ARG A 179 21.84 1.69 -0.42
CA ARG A 179 23.01 1.72 0.47
C ARG A 179 23.33 3.13 0.95
N ASP A 180 23.32 4.12 0.05
CA ASP A 180 23.51 5.51 0.43
C ASP A 180 22.46 5.94 1.48
N LEU A 181 21.18 5.78 1.22
CA LEU A 181 20.10 6.20 2.10
C LEU A 181 20.10 5.47 3.46
N LEU A 182 20.31 4.15 3.46
CA LEU A 182 20.26 3.35 4.69
C LEU A 182 21.53 3.51 5.55
N LEU A 183 22.73 3.61 4.94
CA LEU A 183 23.97 3.69 5.69
C LEU A 183 24.25 5.11 6.18
N THR A 184 23.85 6.14 5.44
CA THR A 184 23.98 7.52 5.90
C THR A 184 22.82 7.96 6.82
N GLY A 185 21.67 7.31 6.68
CA GLY A 185 20.42 7.71 7.34
C GLY A 185 19.98 9.13 6.93
N ARG A 186 20.37 9.60 5.74
CA ARG A 186 19.94 10.90 5.25
C ARG A 186 18.48 10.89 4.81
N VAL A 187 17.88 12.06 4.85
CA VAL A 187 16.52 12.32 4.40
C VAL A 187 16.57 13.11 3.11
N VAL A 188 15.76 12.72 2.13
CA VAL A 188 15.64 13.38 0.83
C VAL A 188 14.36 14.18 0.73
N ASP A 189 14.33 15.20 -0.11
CA ASP A 189 13.09 15.90 -0.47
C ASP A 189 12.34 15.17 -1.60
N ALA A 190 11.16 15.68 -1.95
CA ALA A 190 10.30 15.07 -2.95
C ALA A 190 10.95 15.04 -4.35
N GLU A 191 11.67 16.07 -4.72
CA GLU A 191 12.34 16.15 -6.01
C GLU A 191 13.51 15.17 -6.13
N GLU A 192 14.31 15.04 -5.08
CA GLU A 192 15.35 14.02 -5.05
C GLU A 192 14.73 12.62 -5.02
N ALA A 193 13.66 12.40 -4.26
CA ALA A 193 12.93 11.13 -4.22
C ALA A 193 12.41 10.72 -5.62
N LEU A 194 11.96 11.69 -6.42
CA LEU A 194 11.56 11.46 -7.81
C LEU A 194 12.78 11.06 -8.69
N ARG A 195 13.91 11.77 -8.58
CA ARG A 195 15.13 11.44 -9.34
C ARG A 195 15.68 10.05 -9.00
N LEU A 196 15.54 9.62 -7.75
CA LEU A 196 15.96 8.28 -7.29
C LEU A 196 14.96 7.17 -7.65
N GLY A 197 13.78 7.51 -8.18
CA GLY A 197 12.70 6.54 -8.41
C GLY A 197 11.99 6.09 -7.13
N LEU A 198 12.24 6.77 -6.00
CA LEU A 198 11.58 6.45 -4.73
C LEU A 198 10.09 6.77 -4.77
N VAL A 199 9.72 7.82 -5.51
CA VAL A 199 8.34 8.15 -5.87
C VAL A 199 8.22 8.32 -7.39
N SER A 200 7.04 8.08 -7.94
CA SER A 200 6.81 8.16 -9.39
C SER A 200 6.21 9.52 -9.83
N ARG A 201 5.74 10.33 -8.88
CA ARG A 201 5.22 11.68 -9.15
C ARG A 201 5.43 12.58 -7.93
N VAL A 202 5.67 13.87 -8.20
CA VAL A 202 5.60 14.95 -7.23
C VAL A 202 4.44 15.87 -7.64
N ILE A 203 3.58 16.19 -6.70
CA ILE A 203 2.30 16.88 -6.94
C ILE A 203 2.23 18.09 -6.00
N ASP A 204 1.65 19.20 -6.49
CA ASP A 204 1.40 20.38 -5.68
C ASP A 204 0.45 20.05 -4.52
N PRO A 205 0.73 20.50 -3.29
CA PRO A 205 -0.15 20.23 -2.14
C PRO A 205 -1.61 20.69 -2.35
N ALA A 206 -1.85 21.73 -3.13
CA ALA A 206 -3.20 22.23 -3.37
C ALA A 206 -4.06 21.28 -4.22
N SER A 207 -3.44 20.50 -5.13
CA SER A 207 -4.13 19.50 -5.97
C SER A 207 -3.87 18.06 -5.55
N PHE A 208 -3.04 17.85 -4.52
CA PHE A 208 -2.50 16.53 -4.16
C PHE A 208 -3.57 15.47 -3.99
N ARG A 209 -4.57 15.74 -3.15
CA ARG A 209 -5.63 14.78 -2.87
C ARG A 209 -6.45 14.45 -4.12
N ASP A 210 -6.81 15.47 -4.89
CA ASP A 210 -7.67 15.30 -6.08
C ASP A 210 -6.94 14.52 -7.18
N GLU A 211 -5.66 14.79 -7.43
CA GLU A 211 -4.87 14.06 -8.42
C GLU A 211 -4.62 12.60 -8.02
N VAL A 212 -4.39 12.34 -6.73
CA VAL A 212 -4.26 10.97 -6.22
C VAL A 212 -5.58 10.22 -6.38
N LEU A 213 -6.71 10.83 -6.02
CA LEU A 213 -8.03 10.22 -6.17
C LEU A 213 -8.38 9.99 -7.64
N ALA A 214 -8.08 10.93 -8.54
CA ALA A 214 -8.28 10.75 -9.98
C ALA A 214 -7.47 9.55 -10.51
N THR A 215 -6.23 9.36 -10.04
CA THR A 215 -5.44 8.17 -10.39
C THR A 215 -6.07 6.89 -9.83
N ALA A 216 -6.53 6.92 -8.59
CA ALA A 216 -7.21 5.78 -7.97
C ALA A 216 -8.50 5.41 -8.73
N GLU A 217 -9.31 6.39 -9.13
CA GLU A 217 -10.49 6.20 -9.98
C GLU A 217 -10.11 5.58 -11.32
N GLY A 218 -9.02 6.06 -11.95
CA GLY A 218 -8.49 5.48 -13.18
C GLY A 218 -8.16 3.99 -13.01
N ILE A 219 -7.50 3.62 -11.90
CA ILE A 219 -7.21 2.22 -11.57
C ILE A 219 -8.51 1.44 -11.30
N ALA A 220 -9.43 2.01 -10.53
CA ALA A 220 -10.71 1.36 -10.19
C ALA A 220 -11.57 1.08 -11.43
N SER A 221 -11.41 1.86 -12.51
CA SER A 221 -12.10 1.69 -13.78
C SER A 221 -11.50 0.59 -14.67
N THR A 222 -10.35 -0.01 -14.31
CA THR A 222 -9.75 -1.11 -15.07
C THR A 222 -10.42 -2.46 -14.78
N ALA A 223 -10.19 -3.45 -15.64
CA ALA A 223 -10.70 -4.81 -15.44
C ALA A 223 -10.05 -5.43 -14.16
N PRO A 224 -10.85 -5.76 -13.13
CA PRO A 224 -10.31 -6.05 -11.81
C PRO A 224 -9.53 -7.35 -11.73
N ILE A 225 -9.90 -8.37 -12.49
CA ILE A 225 -9.16 -9.64 -12.53
C ILE A 225 -7.79 -9.41 -13.16
N ALA A 226 -7.72 -8.67 -14.27
CA ALA A 226 -6.47 -8.34 -14.93
C ALA A 226 -5.56 -7.49 -14.01
N SER A 227 -6.12 -6.45 -13.37
CA SER A 227 -5.39 -5.59 -12.44
C SER A 227 -4.76 -6.37 -11.28
N ARG A 228 -5.54 -7.28 -10.65
CA ARG A 228 -5.05 -8.13 -9.54
C ARG A 228 -3.94 -9.08 -9.99
N LEU A 229 -4.12 -9.77 -11.12
CA LEU A 229 -3.10 -10.69 -11.64
C LEU A 229 -1.82 -9.95 -12.03
N THR A 230 -1.93 -8.76 -12.61
CA THR A 230 -0.76 -7.91 -12.91
C THR A 230 -0.04 -7.49 -11.64
N LYS A 231 -0.75 -7.09 -10.57
CA LYS A 231 -0.14 -6.79 -9.28
C LYS A 231 0.60 -8.00 -8.72
N ILE A 232 -0.02 -9.18 -8.73
CA ILE A 232 0.60 -10.42 -8.24
C ILE A 232 1.88 -10.73 -9.02
N ALA A 233 1.86 -10.57 -10.35
CA ALA A 233 3.03 -10.79 -11.20
C ALA A 233 4.19 -9.83 -10.89
N LEU A 234 3.89 -8.60 -10.48
CA LEU A 234 4.88 -7.57 -10.12
C LEU A 234 5.31 -7.61 -8.65
N ALA A 235 4.63 -8.42 -7.81
CA ALA A 235 4.95 -8.49 -6.40
C ALA A 235 6.37 -9.05 -6.16
N ASP A 236 6.98 -8.64 -5.05
CA ASP A 236 8.27 -9.14 -4.57
C ASP A 236 9.44 -9.01 -5.56
N GLY A 237 9.39 -7.97 -6.42
CA GLY A 237 10.43 -7.72 -7.42
C GLY A 237 10.23 -8.47 -8.73
N GLY A 238 9.03 -9.05 -8.93
CA GLY A 238 8.70 -9.78 -10.15
C GLY A 238 9.16 -11.23 -10.13
N HIS A 239 9.38 -11.78 -11.32
CA HIS A 239 9.80 -13.17 -11.49
C HIS A 239 11.30 -13.35 -11.34
N ALA A 240 11.73 -14.58 -10.98
CA ALA A 240 13.14 -14.91 -10.81
C ALA A 240 13.96 -14.76 -12.11
N ASP A 241 13.33 -15.02 -13.26
CA ASP A 241 13.92 -14.94 -14.59
C ASP A 241 12.84 -14.73 -15.67
N PHE A 242 13.30 -14.50 -16.91
CA PHE A 242 12.43 -14.25 -18.05
C PHE A 242 11.50 -15.44 -18.38
N GLU A 243 11.99 -16.67 -18.30
CA GLU A 243 11.19 -17.85 -18.61
C GLU A 243 10.07 -18.08 -17.58
N SER A 244 10.36 -17.87 -16.30
CA SER A 244 9.37 -17.89 -15.22
C SER A 244 8.26 -16.85 -15.45
N CYS A 245 8.64 -15.66 -15.95
CA CYS A 245 7.67 -14.62 -16.33
C CYS A 245 6.77 -15.08 -17.47
N LEU A 246 7.35 -15.61 -18.57
CA LEU A 246 6.56 -16.09 -19.71
C LEU A 246 5.58 -17.21 -19.31
N GLN A 247 6.02 -18.14 -18.48
CA GLN A 247 5.14 -19.22 -18.01
C GLN A 247 4.00 -18.71 -17.13
N TRP A 248 4.29 -17.75 -16.23
CA TRP A 248 3.25 -17.12 -15.44
C TRP A 248 2.24 -16.40 -16.33
N GLU A 249 2.68 -15.58 -17.27
CA GLU A 249 1.81 -14.84 -18.18
C GLU A 249 0.98 -15.77 -19.07
N ALA A 250 1.57 -16.85 -19.57
CA ALA A 250 0.89 -17.87 -20.34
C ALA A 250 -0.20 -18.62 -19.55
N MET A 251 -0.12 -18.63 -18.23
CA MET A 251 -1.19 -19.15 -17.35
C MET A 251 -2.17 -18.09 -16.91
N ALA A 252 -1.73 -16.88 -16.61
CA ALA A 252 -2.58 -15.81 -16.08
C ALA A 252 -3.43 -15.15 -17.19
N GLN A 253 -2.85 -14.96 -18.39
CA GLN A 253 -3.56 -14.29 -19.49
C GLN A 253 -4.81 -15.07 -19.94
N PRO A 254 -4.81 -16.41 -20.13
CA PRO A 254 -6.02 -17.17 -20.43
C PRO A 254 -7.15 -17.00 -19.41
N VAL A 255 -6.84 -16.78 -18.13
CA VAL A 255 -7.87 -16.47 -17.11
C VAL A 255 -8.62 -15.19 -17.49
N THR A 256 -7.90 -14.16 -17.95
CA THR A 256 -8.51 -12.89 -18.36
C THR A 256 -9.17 -12.98 -19.75
N LEU A 257 -8.62 -13.79 -20.66
CA LEU A 257 -9.21 -14.03 -21.99
C LEU A 257 -10.60 -14.69 -21.90
N ALA A 258 -10.86 -15.45 -20.84
CA ALA A 258 -12.15 -16.12 -20.61
C ALA A 258 -13.20 -15.22 -19.94
N THR A 259 -12.89 -13.96 -19.63
CA THR A 259 -13.81 -13.06 -18.90
C THR A 259 -14.76 -12.31 -19.82
N ALA A 260 -15.93 -11.93 -19.29
CA ALA A 260 -16.83 -10.99 -19.93
C ALA A 260 -16.19 -9.59 -20.07
N ASP A 261 -15.28 -9.24 -19.16
CA ASP A 261 -14.56 -7.97 -19.17
C ASP A 261 -13.67 -7.83 -20.42
N LEU A 262 -13.05 -8.91 -20.90
CA LEU A 262 -12.33 -8.86 -22.18
C LEU A 262 -13.23 -8.47 -23.34
N GLN A 263 -14.39 -9.12 -23.44
CA GLN A 263 -15.36 -8.85 -24.51
C GLN A 263 -15.89 -7.42 -24.45
N GLU A 264 -16.13 -6.93 -23.23
CA GLU A 264 -16.51 -5.54 -23.00
C GLU A 264 -15.39 -4.57 -23.39
N GLY A 265 -14.14 -4.84 -23.01
CA GLY A 265 -12.99 -4.02 -23.36
C GLY A 265 -12.79 -3.89 -24.87
N ILE A 266 -12.88 -5.01 -25.62
CA ILE A 266 -12.79 -5.02 -27.07
C ILE A 266 -13.92 -4.21 -27.68
N ARG A 267 -15.18 -4.44 -27.25
CA ARG A 267 -16.35 -3.73 -27.73
C ARG A 267 -16.26 -2.23 -27.48
N ALA A 268 -15.93 -1.84 -26.25
CA ALA A 268 -15.77 -0.43 -25.86
C ALA A 268 -14.71 0.29 -26.70
N ALA A 269 -13.58 -0.40 -26.99
CA ALA A 269 -12.52 0.14 -27.85
C ALA A 269 -13.02 0.37 -29.30
N HIS A 270 -13.77 -0.57 -29.89
CA HIS A 270 -14.39 -0.40 -31.22
C HIS A 270 -15.41 0.74 -31.22
N GLU A 271 -16.20 0.86 -30.17
CA GLU A 271 -17.25 1.88 -30.04
C GLU A 271 -16.71 3.24 -29.55
N ARG A 272 -15.42 3.33 -29.21
CA ARG A 272 -14.72 4.53 -28.67
C ARG A 272 -15.41 5.12 -27.44
N ARG A 273 -15.83 4.28 -26.52
CA ARG A 273 -16.43 4.65 -25.24
C ARG A 273 -15.62 4.07 -24.06
N ALA A 274 -15.90 4.54 -22.87
CA ALA A 274 -15.37 3.93 -21.66
C ALA A 274 -15.96 2.51 -21.46
N PRO A 275 -15.14 1.52 -21.06
CA PRO A 275 -15.62 0.18 -20.72
C PRO A 275 -16.32 0.16 -19.36
N ALA A 276 -17.25 -0.80 -19.19
CA ALA A 276 -17.95 -1.06 -17.92
C ALA A 276 -17.56 -2.45 -17.38
N PHE A 277 -16.43 -2.54 -16.73
CA PHE A 277 -15.90 -3.80 -16.22
C PHE A 277 -16.61 -4.25 -14.94
N THR A 278 -16.92 -5.56 -14.86
CA THR A 278 -17.69 -6.16 -13.76
C THR A 278 -16.90 -7.19 -12.95
N GLY A 279 -15.74 -7.62 -13.43
CA GLY A 279 -14.94 -8.67 -12.79
C GLY A 279 -15.49 -10.08 -13.04
N ARG A 280 -16.07 -10.32 -14.19
CA ARG A 280 -16.69 -11.61 -14.57
C ARG A 280 -16.19 -12.14 -15.89
#